data_e19f1289ba64727c2e3c03fd5fe74c14
#
_entry.id   e19f1289ba64727c2e3c03fd5fe74c14
#
_cell.length_a   1.000
_cell.length_b   1.000
_cell.length_c   1.000
_cell.angle_alpha   90.00
_cell.angle_beta   90.00
_cell.angle_gamma   90.00
#
_symmetry.space_group_name_H-M   'P 1'
#
loop_
_entity.id
_entity.type
_entity.pdbx_description
1 polymer ?
#
loop_
_entity_poly.entity_id
_entity_poly.type
_entity_poly.pdbx_seq_one_letter_code
_entity_poly.pdbx_strand_id
1 'polypeptide(L)'
;MSQSSIDFTENGPVVPDTATVRDTVETNWQAAFDNRLNPDPATPQGQLIASETAIVQDKNSQLLFLANMFNPETAEGIYQDALAKIYFLTRQPARSTVVPCVCTGLPGTVIPGIGSDAPALAKDADGNVLICQTGGTIPQSGSIVLEFACQVPGPIEIRQGTVTTIVRTIPGWDTITNADGITGQNVESRAAFESRRYASVAKNARSVAAAVYANVGDLDGVLDVCVRENKTSAPLEVQGVTLKPHSIYVAVVGSATDSDIAEAIYARCSAGCDYNGNTSVTVTDPVTGAVETVLFERPESLPVGIQVTIRKNASMPSNVEELIKTAVVAEFYGETADACGNTGQRVHIGDTVYASRFYSAVLGTGVTDLVSIEIAAPVGEGSPTWGDYITINIDEAPTLVSDNVTV
;
A
#
# COMPACT_ATOMS: atom_id res chain seq x y z
N MET A 1 -14.94 -11.52 -47.46
CA MET A 1 -15.96 -11.40 -46.38
C MET A 1 -15.64 -10.11 -45.66
N SER A 2 -16.57 -9.19 -45.60
CA SER A 2 -16.34 -7.91 -44.91
C SER A 2 -16.34 -8.18 -43.37
N GLN A 3 -15.31 -7.69 -42.74
CA GLN A 3 -15.09 -7.95 -41.30
C GLN A 3 -15.93 -7.00 -40.45
N SER A 4 -17.05 -7.48 -39.92
CA SER A 4 -17.82 -6.74 -38.92
C SER A 4 -17.40 -7.09 -37.49
N SER A 5 -16.68 -8.19 -37.28
CA SER A 5 -16.23 -8.69 -35.98
C SER A 5 -14.74 -8.50 -35.80
N ILE A 6 -14.32 -8.43 -34.54
CA ILE A 6 -12.91 -8.46 -34.14
C ILE A 6 -12.22 -9.71 -34.70
N ASP A 7 -11.01 -9.55 -35.21
CA ASP A 7 -10.15 -10.62 -35.68
C ASP A 7 -8.99 -10.82 -34.72
N PHE A 8 -8.75 -12.07 -34.31
CA PHE A 8 -7.64 -12.44 -33.46
C PHE A 8 -6.48 -12.97 -34.30
N THR A 9 -5.53 -12.12 -34.61
CA THR A 9 -4.35 -12.45 -35.41
C THR A 9 -3.17 -12.84 -34.49
N GLU A 10 -2.11 -13.38 -35.10
CA GLU A 10 -0.84 -13.65 -34.39
C GLU A 10 -0.18 -12.39 -33.81
N ASN A 11 -0.53 -11.21 -34.32
CA ASN A 11 -0.04 -9.91 -33.84
C ASN A 11 -1.00 -9.24 -32.83
N GLY A 12 -2.06 -9.92 -32.44
CA GLY A 12 -3.07 -9.45 -31.49
C GLY A 12 -4.45 -9.19 -32.10
N PRO A 13 -5.39 -8.69 -31.29
CA PRO A 13 -6.74 -8.40 -31.74
C PRO A 13 -6.80 -7.17 -32.66
N VAL A 14 -7.43 -7.31 -33.80
CA VAL A 14 -7.70 -6.22 -34.74
C VAL A 14 -9.19 -5.93 -34.72
N VAL A 15 -9.56 -4.71 -34.31
CA VAL A 15 -10.95 -4.26 -34.23
C VAL A 15 -11.25 -3.43 -35.48
N PRO A 16 -12.29 -3.77 -36.27
CA PRO A 16 -12.71 -2.93 -37.37
C PRO A 16 -13.27 -1.60 -36.88
N ASP A 17 -13.05 -0.54 -37.61
CA ASP A 17 -13.64 0.76 -37.32
C ASP A 17 -15.16 0.75 -37.45
N THR A 18 -15.84 1.73 -36.88
CA THR A 18 -17.30 1.82 -36.88
C THR A 18 -17.87 1.96 -38.28
N ALA A 19 -17.14 2.60 -39.22
CA ALA A 19 -17.57 2.75 -40.61
C ALA A 19 -17.57 1.40 -41.31
N THR A 20 -16.52 0.61 -41.19
CA THR A 20 -16.41 -0.76 -41.73
C THR A 20 -17.50 -1.68 -41.18
N VAL A 21 -17.76 -1.61 -39.85
CA VAL A 21 -18.87 -2.39 -39.25
C VAL A 21 -20.21 -1.97 -39.85
N ARG A 22 -20.47 -0.67 -39.94
CA ARG A 22 -21.70 -0.14 -40.50
C ARG A 22 -21.90 -0.59 -41.98
N ASP A 23 -20.86 -0.43 -42.79
CA ASP A 23 -20.93 -0.82 -44.23
C ASP A 23 -21.21 -2.32 -44.37
N THR A 24 -20.67 -3.12 -43.47
CA THR A 24 -20.94 -4.56 -43.45
C THR A 24 -22.39 -4.87 -43.08
N VAL A 25 -22.90 -4.25 -42.01
CA VAL A 25 -24.28 -4.41 -41.55
C VAL A 25 -25.24 -3.93 -42.65
N GLU A 26 -24.98 -2.76 -43.25
CA GLU A 26 -25.77 -2.22 -44.33
C GLU A 26 -25.76 -3.16 -45.54
N THR A 27 -24.61 -3.69 -45.95
CA THR A 27 -24.49 -4.65 -47.05
C THR A 27 -25.32 -5.92 -46.81
N ASN A 28 -25.28 -6.45 -45.58
CA ASN A 28 -26.05 -7.63 -45.21
C ASN A 28 -27.55 -7.36 -45.25
N TRP A 29 -27.99 -6.21 -44.76
CA TRP A 29 -29.41 -5.80 -44.83
C TRP A 29 -29.86 -5.56 -46.27
N GLN A 30 -29.05 -4.87 -47.07
CA GLN A 30 -29.36 -4.66 -48.50
C GLN A 30 -29.51 -5.99 -49.25
N ALA A 31 -28.62 -6.94 -49.02
CA ALA A 31 -28.71 -8.27 -49.62
C ALA A 31 -29.99 -9.01 -49.21
N ALA A 32 -30.41 -8.87 -47.93
CA ALA A 32 -31.63 -9.51 -47.42
C ALA A 32 -32.93 -8.92 -48.04
N PHE A 33 -32.88 -7.67 -48.52
CA PHE A 33 -34.00 -6.94 -49.07
C PHE A 33 -33.86 -6.64 -50.58
N ASP A 34 -33.13 -7.46 -51.33
CA ASP A 34 -32.91 -7.33 -52.77
C ASP A 34 -32.39 -5.93 -53.18
N ASN A 35 -31.55 -5.30 -52.35
CA ASN A 35 -31.03 -3.94 -52.55
C ASN A 35 -32.12 -2.85 -52.65
N ARG A 36 -33.28 -3.05 -52.01
CA ARG A 36 -34.41 -2.10 -52.00
C ARG A 36 -34.56 -1.35 -50.69
N LEU A 37 -33.62 -1.49 -49.78
CA LEU A 37 -33.67 -0.88 -48.46
C LEU A 37 -33.14 0.57 -48.54
N ASN A 38 -33.80 1.49 -47.87
CA ASN A 38 -33.30 2.85 -47.70
C ASN A 38 -32.44 2.94 -46.45
N PRO A 39 -31.09 3.12 -46.58
CA PRO A 39 -30.17 3.16 -45.44
C PRO A 39 -30.08 4.52 -44.74
N ASP A 40 -30.87 5.51 -45.20
CA ASP A 40 -30.85 6.86 -44.60
C ASP A 40 -31.13 6.77 -43.07
N PRO A 41 -30.27 7.34 -42.23
CA PRO A 41 -30.43 7.31 -40.76
C PRO A 41 -31.74 7.87 -40.25
N ALA A 42 -32.44 8.69 -41.05
CA ALA A 42 -33.75 9.22 -40.73
C ALA A 42 -34.90 8.20 -40.94
N THR A 43 -34.63 7.09 -41.60
CA THR A 43 -35.62 6.03 -41.88
C THR A 43 -35.60 4.97 -40.76
N PRO A 44 -36.73 4.25 -40.54
CA PRO A 44 -36.74 3.13 -39.61
C PRO A 44 -35.68 2.06 -39.92
N GLN A 45 -35.43 1.80 -41.22
CA GLN A 45 -34.41 0.84 -41.66
C GLN A 45 -32.99 1.32 -41.35
N GLY A 46 -32.70 2.60 -41.60
CA GLY A 46 -31.40 3.21 -41.22
C GLY A 46 -31.16 3.20 -39.73
N GLN A 47 -32.22 3.38 -38.92
CA GLN A 47 -32.13 3.26 -37.45
C GLN A 47 -31.84 1.82 -36.99
N LEU A 48 -32.41 0.81 -37.66
CA LEU A 48 -32.10 -0.60 -37.37
C LEU A 48 -30.64 -0.93 -37.71
N ILE A 49 -30.14 -0.48 -38.88
CA ILE A 49 -28.72 -0.60 -39.24
C ILE A 49 -27.83 0.06 -38.23
N ALA A 50 -28.14 1.29 -37.77
CA ALA A 50 -27.38 1.99 -36.75
C ALA A 50 -27.40 1.25 -35.43
N SER A 51 -28.53 0.73 -34.98
CA SER A 51 -28.67 -0.05 -33.75
C SER A 51 -27.87 -1.34 -33.79
N GLU A 52 -27.92 -2.10 -34.90
CA GLU A 52 -27.13 -3.32 -35.06
C GLU A 52 -25.63 -3.00 -35.10
N THR A 53 -25.23 -1.95 -35.83
CA THR A 53 -23.85 -1.45 -35.84
C THR A 53 -23.34 -1.16 -34.42
N ALA A 54 -24.16 -0.47 -33.61
CA ALA A 54 -23.80 -0.16 -32.22
C ALA A 54 -23.64 -1.42 -31.34
N ILE A 55 -24.55 -2.41 -31.52
CA ILE A 55 -24.48 -3.70 -30.82
C ILE A 55 -23.19 -4.46 -31.18
N VAL A 56 -22.88 -4.55 -32.49
CA VAL A 56 -21.66 -5.24 -32.94
C VAL A 56 -20.43 -4.54 -32.44
N GLN A 57 -20.39 -3.20 -32.48
CA GLN A 57 -19.25 -2.42 -31.99
C GLN A 57 -19.06 -2.56 -30.48
N ASP A 58 -20.16 -2.58 -29.70
CA ASP A 58 -20.10 -2.85 -28.28
C ASP A 58 -19.53 -4.25 -28.00
N LYS A 59 -19.93 -5.26 -28.75
CA LYS A 59 -19.36 -6.62 -28.62
C LYS A 59 -17.90 -6.68 -29.00
N ASN A 60 -17.47 -5.99 -30.05
CA ASN A 60 -16.07 -5.89 -30.43
C ASN A 60 -15.25 -5.23 -29.33
N SER A 61 -15.78 -4.17 -28.71
CA SER A 61 -15.13 -3.48 -27.58
C SER A 61 -15.00 -4.37 -26.35
N GLN A 62 -16.05 -5.14 -26.01
CA GLN A 62 -16.01 -6.10 -24.91
C GLN A 62 -14.98 -7.22 -25.13
N LEU A 63 -14.88 -7.73 -26.37
CA LEU A 63 -13.90 -8.76 -26.73
C LEU A 63 -12.48 -8.20 -26.73
N LEU A 64 -12.27 -6.97 -27.19
CA LEU A 64 -10.97 -6.29 -27.08
C LEU A 64 -10.56 -6.10 -25.63
N PHE A 65 -11.49 -5.63 -24.79
CA PHE A 65 -11.25 -5.53 -23.33
C PHE A 65 -10.83 -6.89 -22.76
N LEU A 66 -11.59 -7.95 -23.05
CA LEU A 66 -11.26 -9.28 -22.56
C LEU A 66 -9.88 -9.76 -23.06
N ALA A 67 -9.54 -9.50 -24.32
CA ALA A 67 -8.24 -9.85 -24.89
C ALA A 67 -7.09 -9.14 -24.15
N ASN A 68 -7.26 -7.86 -23.83
CA ASN A 68 -6.30 -7.08 -23.06
C ASN A 68 -6.13 -7.59 -21.61
N MET A 69 -7.16 -8.22 -21.05
CA MET A 69 -7.08 -8.79 -19.69
C MET A 69 -6.19 -10.05 -19.60
N PHE A 70 -5.79 -10.64 -20.72
CA PHE A 70 -4.78 -11.71 -20.73
C PHE A 70 -3.34 -11.20 -20.72
N ASN A 71 -3.12 -9.93 -21.00
CA ASN A 71 -1.81 -9.32 -20.92
C ASN A 71 -1.58 -8.81 -19.47
N PRO A 72 -0.55 -9.30 -18.75
CA PRO A 72 -0.24 -8.85 -17.39
C PRO A 72 -0.04 -7.32 -17.27
N GLU A 73 0.47 -6.67 -18.32
CA GLU A 73 0.72 -5.22 -18.32
C GLU A 73 -0.56 -4.39 -18.37
N THR A 74 -1.66 -4.96 -18.90
CA THR A 74 -2.93 -4.25 -19.07
C THR A 74 -4.07 -4.83 -18.22
N ALA A 75 -3.88 -6.03 -17.65
CA ALA A 75 -4.88 -6.69 -16.83
C ALA A 75 -5.24 -5.88 -15.59
N GLU A 76 -6.52 -5.91 -15.20
CA GLU A 76 -7.06 -5.16 -14.07
C GLU A 76 -7.94 -6.06 -13.18
N GLY A 77 -8.07 -5.66 -11.91
CA GLY A 77 -8.96 -6.28 -10.95
C GLY A 77 -8.79 -7.80 -10.86
N ILE A 78 -9.88 -8.52 -10.99
CA ILE A 78 -9.92 -9.98 -10.89
C ILE A 78 -9.07 -10.71 -11.95
N TYR A 79 -8.86 -10.11 -13.11
CA TYR A 79 -8.05 -10.70 -14.18
C TYR A 79 -6.55 -10.65 -13.80
N GLN A 80 -6.09 -9.51 -13.30
CA GLN A 80 -4.74 -9.37 -12.78
C GLN A 80 -4.51 -10.34 -11.60
N ASP A 81 -5.48 -10.46 -10.69
CA ASP A 81 -5.41 -11.38 -9.56
C ASP A 81 -5.36 -12.84 -10.03
N ALA A 82 -6.11 -13.19 -11.10
CA ALA A 82 -6.07 -14.53 -11.69
C ALA A 82 -4.70 -14.85 -12.32
N LEU A 83 -4.11 -13.89 -13.04
CA LEU A 83 -2.76 -14.03 -13.59
C LEU A 83 -1.71 -14.19 -12.49
N ALA A 84 -1.82 -13.41 -11.42
CA ALA A 84 -0.88 -13.47 -10.30
C ALA A 84 -0.97 -14.79 -9.52
N LYS A 85 -2.14 -15.44 -9.46
CA LYS A 85 -2.31 -16.77 -8.85
C LYS A 85 -1.48 -17.86 -9.53
N ILE A 86 -1.15 -17.72 -10.81
CA ILE A 86 -0.25 -18.64 -11.52
C ILE A 86 1.14 -18.63 -10.87
N TYR A 87 1.52 -17.49 -10.26
CA TYR A 87 2.77 -17.28 -9.54
C TYR A 87 2.61 -17.43 -8.01
N PHE A 88 1.46 -17.97 -7.56
CA PHE A 88 1.12 -18.12 -6.13
C PHE A 88 1.06 -16.79 -5.36
N LEU A 89 0.76 -15.70 -6.05
CA LEU A 89 0.62 -14.38 -5.46
C LEU A 89 -0.84 -14.02 -5.25
N THR A 90 -1.11 -13.35 -4.14
CA THR A 90 -2.39 -12.72 -3.83
C THR A 90 -2.17 -11.23 -3.60
N ARG A 91 -3.14 -10.40 -4.00
CA ARG A 91 -3.12 -8.97 -3.76
C ARG A 91 -3.16 -8.69 -2.26
N GLN A 92 -2.30 -7.80 -1.79
CA GLN A 92 -2.32 -7.40 -0.40
C GLN A 92 -3.61 -6.62 -0.09
N PRO A 93 -4.35 -7.02 0.95
CA PRO A 93 -5.56 -6.32 1.36
C PRO A 93 -5.23 -4.97 1.99
N ALA A 94 -6.24 -4.12 2.11
CA ALA A 94 -6.13 -2.92 2.93
C ALA A 94 -5.81 -3.29 4.38
N ARG A 95 -4.98 -2.49 5.04
CA ARG A 95 -4.57 -2.69 6.42
C ARG A 95 -4.97 -1.49 7.26
N SER A 96 -5.34 -1.74 8.49
CA SER A 96 -5.73 -0.71 9.45
C SER A 96 -4.51 0.00 10.02
N THR A 97 -4.68 1.28 10.36
CA THR A 97 -3.75 2.01 11.22
C THR A 97 -3.73 1.37 12.60
N VAL A 98 -2.54 1.12 13.13
CA VAL A 98 -2.31 0.53 14.46
C VAL A 98 -1.56 1.52 15.32
N VAL A 99 -2.06 1.78 16.52
CA VAL A 99 -1.47 2.71 17.47
C VAL A 99 -1.29 2.06 18.84
N PRO A 100 -0.14 2.23 19.50
CA PRO A 100 0.05 1.81 20.88
C PRO A 100 -0.68 2.81 21.80
N CYS A 101 -1.58 2.29 22.61
CA CYS A 101 -2.36 3.09 23.55
C CYS A 101 -2.01 2.74 24.99
N VAL A 102 -1.77 3.78 25.79
CA VAL A 102 -1.63 3.66 27.24
C VAL A 102 -3.03 3.66 27.84
N CYS A 103 -3.42 2.53 28.42
CA CYS A 103 -4.67 2.35 29.15
C CYS A 103 -4.38 2.43 30.64
N THR A 104 -5.12 3.29 31.38
CA THR A 104 -4.95 3.43 32.83
C THR A 104 -6.24 3.04 33.56
N GLY A 105 -6.10 2.55 34.78
CA GLY A 105 -7.24 2.15 35.60
C GLY A 105 -6.85 1.31 36.80
N LEU A 106 -7.82 0.61 37.35
CA LEU A 106 -7.63 -0.21 38.55
C LEU A 106 -6.77 -1.46 38.22
N PRO A 107 -5.76 -1.77 39.03
CA PRO A 107 -5.00 -3.01 38.92
C PRO A 107 -5.91 -4.25 38.92
N GLY A 108 -5.62 -5.20 38.05
CA GLY A 108 -6.44 -6.41 37.86
C GLY A 108 -7.59 -6.28 36.87
N THR A 109 -7.87 -5.08 36.34
CA THR A 109 -8.87 -4.89 35.30
C THR A 109 -8.39 -5.52 33.98
N VAL A 110 -9.23 -6.37 33.40
CA VAL A 110 -8.96 -7.02 32.12
C VAL A 110 -9.51 -6.14 30.98
N ILE A 111 -8.65 -5.75 30.05
CA ILE A 111 -9.01 -5.09 28.79
C ILE A 111 -9.02 -6.14 27.70
N PRO A 112 -10.18 -6.53 27.16
CA PRO A 112 -10.28 -7.63 26.21
C PRO A 112 -9.82 -7.22 24.81
N GLY A 113 -9.02 -8.09 24.16
CA GLY A 113 -8.58 -7.93 22.78
C GLY A 113 -9.55 -8.49 21.75
N ILE A 114 -9.18 -8.42 20.47
CA ILE A 114 -10.01 -8.80 19.30
C ILE A 114 -10.49 -10.27 19.33
N GLY A 115 -9.79 -11.15 20.02
CA GLY A 115 -10.19 -12.56 20.18
C GLY A 115 -11.33 -12.81 21.17
N SER A 116 -11.84 -11.79 21.84
CA SER A 116 -12.95 -11.89 22.78
C SER A 116 -14.30 -11.58 22.11
N ASP A 117 -15.41 -12.08 22.70
CA ASP A 117 -16.76 -11.77 22.23
C ASP A 117 -17.08 -10.26 22.30
N ALA A 118 -16.36 -9.52 23.11
CA ALA A 118 -16.59 -8.10 23.35
C ALA A 118 -15.28 -7.32 23.51
N PRO A 119 -14.52 -7.13 22.41
CA PRO A 119 -13.24 -6.42 22.46
C PRO A 119 -13.40 -4.98 22.95
N ALA A 120 -12.36 -4.45 23.59
CA ALA A 120 -12.33 -3.06 24.01
C ALA A 120 -12.30 -2.13 22.78
N LEU A 121 -13.11 -1.07 22.84
CA LEU A 121 -13.26 -0.08 21.78
C LEU A 121 -12.89 1.30 22.31
N ALA A 122 -12.08 2.01 21.58
CA ALA A 122 -11.76 3.41 21.80
C ALA A 122 -12.05 4.24 20.55
N LYS A 123 -12.05 5.56 20.69
CA LYS A 123 -12.33 6.49 19.60
C LYS A 123 -11.41 7.69 19.70
N ASP A 124 -10.92 8.15 18.56
CA ASP A 124 -10.15 9.38 18.46
C ASP A 124 -11.04 10.63 18.41
N ALA A 125 -10.42 11.79 18.34
CA ALA A 125 -11.11 13.08 18.25
C ALA A 125 -11.89 13.26 16.94
N ASP A 126 -11.44 12.62 15.85
CA ASP A 126 -12.04 12.72 14.52
C ASP A 126 -13.19 11.72 14.31
N GLY A 127 -13.40 10.84 15.27
CA GLY A 127 -14.50 9.88 15.25
C GLY A 127 -14.14 8.49 14.79
N ASN A 128 -12.87 8.22 14.49
CA ASN A 128 -12.43 6.89 14.10
C ASN A 128 -12.48 5.93 15.29
N VAL A 129 -13.09 4.77 15.09
CA VAL A 129 -13.20 3.73 16.11
C VAL A 129 -12.02 2.78 16.00
N LEU A 130 -11.37 2.53 17.13
CA LEU A 130 -10.25 1.60 17.25
C LEU A 130 -10.64 0.41 18.14
N ILE A 131 -10.13 -0.77 17.76
CA ILE A 131 -10.36 -2.05 18.45
C ILE A 131 -9.03 -2.49 19.07
N CYS A 132 -9.08 -2.86 20.34
CA CYS A 132 -7.92 -3.45 21.01
C CYS A 132 -7.52 -4.79 20.35
N GLN A 133 -6.27 -4.90 19.93
CA GLN A 133 -5.76 -6.10 19.25
C GLN A 133 -5.23 -7.13 20.25
N THR A 134 -4.37 -6.72 21.16
CA THR A 134 -3.62 -7.63 22.03
C THR A 134 -4.39 -8.04 23.27
N GLY A 135 -5.19 -7.13 23.84
CA GLY A 135 -5.79 -7.31 25.17
C GLY A 135 -4.74 -7.39 26.29
N GLY A 136 -5.19 -7.30 27.54
CA GLY A 136 -4.29 -7.43 28.67
C GLY A 136 -4.94 -7.09 30.02
N THR A 137 -4.20 -7.31 31.11
CA THR A 137 -4.66 -6.99 32.47
C THR A 137 -3.82 -5.84 33.02
N ILE A 138 -4.47 -4.80 33.54
CA ILE A 138 -3.79 -3.65 34.14
C ILE A 138 -2.95 -4.13 35.34
N PRO A 139 -1.62 -3.91 35.32
CA PRO A 139 -0.72 -4.33 36.40
C PRO A 139 -0.85 -3.43 37.63
N GLN A 140 -0.09 -3.73 38.68
CA GLN A 140 -0.07 -2.93 39.90
C GLN A 140 0.41 -1.48 39.71
N SER A 141 1.10 -1.21 38.62
CA SER A 141 1.49 0.16 38.21
C SER A 141 0.30 1.06 37.80
N GLY A 142 -0.89 0.46 37.59
CA GLY A 142 -2.09 1.18 37.21
C GLY A 142 -2.17 1.54 35.73
N SER A 143 -1.21 1.12 34.90
CA SER A 143 -1.21 1.39 33.46
C SER A 143 -0.65 0.21 32.66
N ILE A 144 -1.14 0.05 31.42
CA ILE A 144 -0.67 -0.95 30.45
C ILE A 144 -0.69 -0.34 29.06
N VAL A 145 0.29 -0.69 28.25
CA VAL A 145 0.31 -0.34 26.82
C VAL A 145 -0.28 -1.50 26.02
N LEU A 146 -1.29 -1.21 25.21
CA LEU A 146 -1.98 -2.18 24.36
C LEU A 146 -2.09 -1.61 22.93
N GLU A 147 -2.03 -2.48 21.96
CA GLU A 147 -2.22 -2.10 20.55
C GLU A 147 -3.70 -1.98 20.20
N PHE A 148 -4.03 -0.88 19.55
CA PHE A 148 -5.36 -0.62 19.00
C PHE A 148 -5.26 -0.39 17.50
N ALA A 149 -6.13 -1.06 16.73
CA ALA A 149 -6.23 -0.87 15.29
C ALA A 149 -7.53 -0.19 14.91
N CYS A 150 -7.49 0.68 13.90
CA CYS A 150 -8.70 1.25 13.33
C CYS A 150 -9.65 0.15 12.85
N GLN A 151 -10.93 0.30 13.11
CA GLN A 151 -11.95 -0.64 12.66
C GLN A 151 -12.08 -0.65 11.12
N VAL A 152 -11.89 0.51 10.51
CA VAL A 152 -11.90 0.67 9.04
C VAL A 152 -10.46 0.52 8.55
N PRO A 153 -10.19 -0.43 7.64
CA PRO A 153 -8.88 -0.54 7.01
C PRO A 153 -8.59 0.67 6.11
N GLY A 154 -7.31 1.01 6.00
CA GLY A 154 -6.86 2.12 5.19
C GLY A 154 -5.87 2.99 5.95
N PRO A 155 -5.26 3.98 5.28
CA PRO A 155 -4.28 4.88 5.85
C PRO A 155 -4.95 6.02 6.64
N ILE A 156 -5.70 5.64 7.66
CA ILE A 156 -6.36 6.61 8.54
C ILE A 156 -5.31 7.19 9.47
N GLU A 157 -5.13 8.50 9.42
CA GLU A 157 -4.22 9.20 10.29
C GLU A 157 -4.79 9.25 11.72
N ILE A 158 -4.05 8.73 12.69
CA ILE A 158 -4.35 8.83 14.12
C ILE A 158 -3.22 9.60 14.78
N ARG A 159 -3.46 10.85 15.11
CA ARG A 159 -2.46 11.72 15.74
C ARG A 159 -2.20 11.31 17.17
N GLN A 160 -0.98 11.55 17.64
CA GLN A 160 -0.61 11.32 19.02
C GLN A 160 -1.55 12.05 19.99
N GLY A 161 -2.01 11.35 21.03
CA GLY A 161 -2.85 11.91 22.10
C GLY A 161 -4.31 12.16 21.71
N THR A 162 -4.76 11.80 20.50
CA THR A 162 -6.15 12.02 20.05
C THR A 162 -7.11 10.92 20.45
N VAL A 163 -6.63 9.70 20.73
CA VAL A 163 -7.45 8.59 21.22
C VAL A 163 -7.70 8.78 22.71
N THR A 164 -8.84 9.39 23.04
CA THR A 164 -9.16 9.78 24.42
C THR A 164 -10.50 9.26 24.90
N THR A 165 -11.33 8.71 23.99
CA THR A 165 -12.69 8.30 24.31
C THR A 165 -12.82 6.79 24.36
N ILE A 166 -13.23 6.26 25.50
CA ILE A 166 -13.61 4.84 25.67
C ILE A 166 -15.03 4.67 25.15
N VAL A 167 -15.21 3.90 24.06
CA VAL A 167 -16.53 3.66 23.44
C VAL A 167 -17.32 2.62 24.22
N ARG A 168 -16.65 1.55 24.66
CA ARG A 168 -17.27 0.51 25.49
C ARG A 168 -16.73 0.61 26.90
N THR A 169 -17.60 0.96 27.84
CA THR A 169 -17.24 1.05 29.26
C THR A 169 -16.88 -0.31 29.82
N ILE A 170 -15.70 -0.42 30.40
CA ILE A 170 -15.21 -1.59 31.15
C ILE A 170 -14.97 -1.13 32.57
N PRO A 171 -15.64 -1.72 33.59
CA PRO A 171 -15.43 -1.32 34.98
C PRO A 171 -13.97 -1.44 35.40
N GLY A 172 -13.40 -0.33 35.87
CA GLY A 172 -12.01 -0.26 36.26
C GLY A 172 -11.03 0.21 35.16
N TRP A 173 -11.47 0.46 33.94
CA TRP A 173 -10.70 1.13 32.88
C TRP A 173 -11.12 2.60 32.82
N ASP A 174 -10.22 3.51 33.21
CA ASP A 174 -10.56 4.91 33.43
C ASP A 174 -10.19 5.81 32.25
N THR A 175 -8.98 5.68 31.69
CA THR A 175 -8.51 6.51 30.58
C THR A 175 -7.72 5.73 29.54
N ILE A 176 -7.65 6.32 28.34
CA ILE A 176 -6.83 5.86 27.24
C ILE A 176 -6.16 7.06 26.58
N THR A 177 -4.93 6.91 26.14
CA THR A 177 -4.23 7.86 25.26
C THR A 177 -3.27 7.10 24.37
N ASN A 178 -3.08 7.54 23.13
CA ASN A 178 -2.17 6.89 22.20
C ASN A 178 -0.85 7.64 22.05
N ALA A 179 0.20 6.88 21.79
CA ALA A 179 1.44 7.39 21.19
C ALA A 179 1.32 7.37 19.66
N ASP A 180 2.40 7.77 18.98
CA ASP A 180 2.48 7.62 17.51
C ASP A 180 2.40 6.15 17.14
N GLY A 181 1.76 5.88 16.00
CA GLY A 181 1.52 4.53 15.53
C GLY A 181 1.93 4.34 14.08
N ILE A 182 1.53 3.21 13.54
CA ILE A 182 1.80 2.82 12.15
C ILE A 182 0.54 3.07 11.36
N THR A 183 0.61 4.01 10.42
CA THR A 183 -0.49 4.28 9.49
C THR A 183 -0.74 3.07 8.59
N GLY A 184 -1.99 2.69 8.44
CA GLY A 184 -2.42 1.60 7.58
C GLY A 184 -2.17 1.86 6.09
N GLN A 185 -2.73 1.03 5.26
CA GLN A 185 -2.62 1.18 3.80
C GLN A 185 -3.90 0.72 3.10
N ASN A 186 -4.11 1.26 1.91
CA ASN A 186 -5.16 0.79 1.01
C ASN A 186 -4.83 -0.59 0.44
N VAL A 187 -5.81 -1.20 -0.23
CA VAL A 187 -5.56 -2.40 -1.05
C VAL A 187 -4.43 -2.11 -2.02
N GLU A 188 -3.53 -3.07 -2.17
CA GLU A 188 -2.40 -2.97 -3.09
C GLU A 188 -2.86 -2.54 -4.49
N SER A 189 -2.25 -1.47 -5.00
CA SER A 189 -2.60 -0.92 -6.31
C SER A 189 -2.24 -1.87 -7.44
N ARG A 190 -2.85 -1.68 -8.61
CA ARG A 190 -2.53 -2.42 -9.82
C ARG A 190 -1.03 -2.38 -10.14
N ALA A 191 -0.42 -1.20 -10.09
CA ALA A 191 0.99 -1.00 -10.43
C ALA A 191 1.93 -1.66 -9.41
N ALA A 192 1.64 -1.53 -8.10
CA ALA A 192 2.42 -2.15 -7.04
C ALA A 192 2.35 -3.68 -7.12
N PHE A 193 1.16 -4.23 -7.36
CA PHE A 193 0.96 -5.66 -7.51
C PHE A 193 1.70 -6.23 -8.72
N GLU A 194 1.65 -5.54 -9.86
CA GLU A 194 2.39 -5.94 -11.06
C GLU A 194 3.92 -5.90 -10.84
N SER A 195 4.41 -4.84 -10.20
CA SER A 195 5.82 -4.73 -9.83
C SER A 195 6.25 -5.90 -8.92
N ARG A 196 5.43 -6.26 -7.94
CA ARG A 196 5.67 -7.39 -7.03
C ARG A 196 5.61 -8.72 -7.77
N ARG A 197 4.66 -8.90 -8.70
CA ARG A 197 4.58 -10.09 -9.56
C ARG A 197 5.85 -10.25 -10.39
N TYR A 198 6.28 -9.20 -11.07
CA TYR A 198 7.52 -9.21 -11.85
C TYR A 198 8.73 -9.52 -10.99
N ALA A 199 8.85 -8.87 -9.83
CA ALA A 199 9.91 -9.13 -8.87
C ALA A 199 9.89 -10.56 -8.34
N SER A 200 8.72 -11.17 -8.11
CA SER A 200 8.57 -12.55 -7.65
C SER A 200 9.17 -13.57 -8.63
N VAL A 201 8.95 -13.38 -9.92
CA VAL A 201 9.52 -14.24 -10.97
C VAL A 201 11.06 -14.10 -11.02
N ALA A 202 11.56 -12.87 -10.89
CA ALA A 202 12.99 -12.59 -10.85
C ALA A 202 13.68 -13.17 -9.60
N LYS A 203 12.96 -13.23 -8.48
CA LYS A 203 13.47 -13.70 -7.18
C LYS A 203 13.67 -15.22 -7.08
N ASN A 204 12.90 -16.01 -7.79
CA ASN A 204 13.04 -17.47 -7.78
C ASN A 204 14.40 -17.95 -8.36
N ALA A 205 15.20 -17.03 -8.87
CA ALA A 205 16.42 -17.39 -9.58
C ALA A 205 17.73 -17.27 -8.77
N ARG A 206 17.91 -16.41 -7.72
CA ARG A 206 19.29 -16.13 -7.31
C ARG A 206 19.64 -15.62 -5.89
N SER A 207 18.74 -15.28 -4.95
CA SER A 207 19.20 -14.72 -3.68
C SER A 207 18.34 -15.12 -2.49
N VAL A 208 19.01 -15.52 -1.39
CA VAL A 208 18.39 -15.80 -0.08
C VAL A 208 17.67 -14.55 0.43
N ALA A 209 18.31 -13.37 0.33
CA ALA A 209 17.70 -12.10 0.75
C ALA A 209 16.38 -11.79 0.02
N ALA A 210 16.32 -12.05 -1.29
CA ALA A 210 15.12 -11.86 -2.07
C ALA A 210 13.99 -12.85 -1.70
N ALA A 211 14.35 -14.08 -1.36
CA ALA A 211 13.38 -15.08 -0.90
C ALA A 211 12.82 -14.74 0.49
N VAL A 212 13.68 -14.27 1.39
CA VAL A 212 13.28 -13.79 2.72
C VAL A 212 12.38 -12.57 2.59
N TYR A 213 12.76 -11.58 1.77
CA TYR A 213 11.93 -10.39 1.51
C TYR A 213 10.52 -10.76 1.05
N ALA A 214 10.41 -11.69 0.07
CA ALA A 214 9.11 -12.12 -0.43
C ALA A 214 8.30 -12.84 0.63
N ASN A 215 8.93 -13.75 1.38
CA ASN A 215 8.24 -14.59 2.36
C ASN A 215 7.73 -13.77 3.55
N VAL A 216 8.53 -12.82 4.02
CA VAL A 216 8.13 -11.92 5.11
C VAL A 216 7.10 -10.88 4.63
N GLY A 217 7.28 -10.33 3.42
CA GLY A 217 6.35 -9.37 2.85
C GLY A 217 4.95 -9.92 2.54
N ASP A 218 4.83 -11.23 2.38
CA ASP A 218 3.54 -11.90 2.15
C ASP A 218 2.78 -12.21 3.45
N LEU A 219 3.41 -12.02 4.62
CA LEU A 219 2.74 -12.22 5.89
C LEU A 219 1.63 -11.19 6.12
N ASP A 220 0.54 -11.67 6.70
CA ASP A 220 -0.56 -10.81 7.11
C ASP A 220 -0.10 -9.87 8.24
N GLY A 221 -0.39 -8.57 8.11
CA GLY A 221 0.04 -7.56 9.07
C GLY A 221 1.38 -6.88 8.75
N VAL A 222 2.16 -7.30 7.77
CA VAL A 222 3.37 -6.61 7.33
C VAL A 222 3.03 -5.45 6.41
N LEU A 223 3.55 -4.26 6.72
CA LEU A 223 3.36 -3.03 5.94
C LEU A 223 4.58 -2.70 5.07
N ASP A 224 5.77 -2.97 5.60
CA ASP A 224 7.04 -2.72 4.91
C ASP A 224 8.12 -3.68 5.39
N VAL A 225 9.01 -4.05 4.48
CA VAL A 225 10.14 -4.95 4.75
C VAL A 225 11.40 -4.43 4.07
N CYS A 226 12.49 -4.39 4.81
CA CYS A 226 13.81 -4.13 4.26
C CYS A 226 14.73 -5.32 4.57
N VAL A 227 15.35 -5.89 3.54
CA VAL A 227 16.31 -6.99 3.71
C VAL A 227 17.66 -6.57 3.18
N ARG A 228 18.69 -6.77 3.97
CA ARG A 228 20.11 -6.55 3.59
C ARG A 228 20.93 -7.77 3.98
N GLU A 229 22.00 -8.01 3.24
CA GLU A 229 22.90 -9.13 3.54
C GLU A 229 24.37 -8.67 3.55
N ASN A 230 25.13 -9.20 4.47
CA ASN A 230 26.58 -9.07 4.48
C ASN A 230 27.22 -10.42 4.10
N LYS A 231 27.71 -10.52 2.89
CA LYS A 231 28.41 -11.72 2.37
C LYS A 231 29.89 -11.77 2.71
N THR A 232 30.41 -10.72 3.31
CA THR A 232 31.82 -10.59 3.62
C THR A 232 32.17 -11.20 4.97
N SER A 233 33.46 -11.51 5.19
CA SER A 233 33.95 -11.99 6.47
C SER A 233 34.30 -10.86 7.47
N ALA A 234 33.97 -9.61 7.13
CA ALA A 234 34.14 -8.45 8.01
C ALA A 234 32.80 -7.78 8.27
N PRO A 235 32.62 -7.07 9.40
CA PRO A 235 31.45 -6.23 9.62
C PRO A 235 31.29 -5.21 8.47
N LEU A 236 30.04 -4.97 8.05
CA LEU A 236 29.70 -4.06 6.98
C LEU A 236 28.70 -3.01 7.49
N GLU A 237 29.04 -1.75 7.34
CA GLU A 237 28.11 -0.66 7.65
C GLU A 237 27.19 -0.40 6.45
N VAL A 238 25.87 -0.44 6.71
CA VAL A 238 24.83 -0.20 5.71
C VAL A 238 23.80 0.76 6.31
N GLN A 239 23.72 1.97 5.80
CA GLN A 239 22.72 2.98 6.16
C GLN A 239 22.47 3.04 7.68
N GLY A 240 23.50 3.33 8.45
CA GLY A 240 23.44 3.52 9.91
C GLY A 240 23.57 2.25 10.77
N VAL A 241 23.45 1.05 10.16
CA VAL A 241 23.52 -0.24 10.88
C VAL A 241 24.77 -1.03 10.49
N THR A 242 25.47 -1.55 11.49
CA THR A 242 26.61 -2.43 11.28
C THR A 242 26.19 -3.90 11.28
N LEU A 243 26.23 -4.52 10.10
CA LEU A 243 25.90 -5.92 9.91
C LEU A 243 27.07 -6.84 10.27
N LYS A 244 26.80 -7.91 10.99
CA LYS A 244 27.78 -8.96 11.29
C LYS A 244 28.31 -9.61 10.01
N PRO A 245 29.50 -10.24 10.05
CA PRO A 245 29.97 -11.06 8.95
C PRO A 245 28.99 -12.21 8.60
N HIS A 246 28.85 -12.53 7.31
CA HIS A 246 28.01 -13.64 6.83
C HIS A 246 26.60 -13.67 7.43
N SER A 247 25.94 -12.52 7.43
CA SER A 247 24.65 -12.33 8.10
C SER A 247 23.58 -11.72 7.20
N ILE A 248 22.34 -11.91 7.63
CA ILE A 248 21.17 -11.24 7.07
C ILE A 248 20.61 -10.25 8.10
N TYR A 249 20.10 -9.15 7.60
CA TYR A 249 19.34 -8.15 8.35
C TYR A 249 17.96 -8.01 7.73
N VAL A 250 16.92 -8.09 8.54
CA VAL A 250 15.53 -7.99 8.10
C VAL A 250 14.82 -7.01 9.01
N ALA A 251 14.42 -5.87 8.46
CA ALA A 251 13.61 -4.89 9.18
C ALA A 251 12.14 -5.02 8.73
N VAL A 252 11.23 -5.05 9.70
CA VAL A 252 9.80 -5.29 9.43
C VAL A 252 8.93 -4.29 10.17
N VAL A 253 8.11 -3.56 9.40
CA VAL A 253 7.07 -2.66 9.92
C VAL A 253 5.72 -3.32 9.73
N GLY A 254 4.88 -3.28 10.76
CA GLY A 254 3.53 -3.81 10.71
C GLY A 254 3.12 -4.54 11.98
N SER A 255 1.93 -5.12 11.95
CA SER A 255 1.30 -5.80 13.10
C SER A 255 1.45 -7.34 13.07
N ALA A 256 2.21 -7.90 12.11
CA ALA A 256 2.50 -9.33 12.08
C ALA A 256 3.23 -9.75 13.36
N THR A 257 2.93 -10.94 13.87
CA THR A 257 3.53 -11.42 15.11
C THR A 257 5.02 -11.71 14.93
N ASP A 258 5.79 -11.52 16.00
CA ASP A 258 7.23 -11.77 15.96
C ASP A 258 7.55 -13.25 15.64
N SER A 259 6.69 -14.18 16.07
CA SER A 259 6.81 -15.59 15.75
C SER A 259 6.67 -15.86 14.26
N ASP A 260 5.61 -15.31 13.63
CA ASP A 260 5.36 -15.53 12.20
C ASP A 260 6.49 -14.94 11.34
N ILE A 261 7.01 -13.76 11.73
CA ILE A 261 8.13 -13.14 11.05
C ILE A 261 9.39 -13.98 11.16
N ALA A 262 9.72 -14.44 12.39
CA ALA A 262 10.91 -15.26 12.62
C ALA A 262 10.83 -16.59 11.87
N GLU A 263 9.68 -17.27 11.86
CA GLU A 263 9.44 -18.49 11.09
C GLU A 263 9.58 -18.26 9.57
N ALA A 264 9.05 -17.13 9.07
CA ALA A 264 9.16 -16.78 7.66
C ALA A 264 10.61 -16.49 7.23
N ILE A 265 11.40 -15.85 8.11
CA ILE A 265 12.84 -15.62 7.89
C ILE A 265 13.58 -16.97 7.89
N TYR A 266 13.36 -17.78 8.94
CA TYR A 266 14.02 -19.07 9.11
C TYR A 266 13.79 -20.01 7.92
N ALA A 267 12.56 -20.08 7.42
CA ALA A 267 12.18 -20.95 6.31
C ALA A 267 12.93 -20.67 4.99
N ARG A 268 13.58 -19.51 4.86
CA ARG A 268 14.29 -19.08 3.64
C ARG A 268 15.76 -18.76 3.85
N CYS A 269 16.24 -18.77 5.10
CA CYS A 269 17.66 -18.57 5.38
C CYS A 269 18.49 -19.80 5.08
N SER A 270 19.72 -19.58 4.62
CA SER A 270 20.70 -20.64 4.39
C SER A 270 21.35 -21.06 5.71
N ALA A 271 21.74 -22.31 5.80
CA ALA A 271 22.58 -22.80 6.91
C ALA A 271 23.88 -21.98 7.02
N GLY A 272 24.21 -21.55 8.26
CA GLY A 272 25.40 -20.77 8.56
C GLY A 272 25.27 -19.26 8.33
N CYS A 273 24.07 -18.76 8.09
CA CYS A 273 23.77 -17.34 8.07
C CYS A 273 23.53 -16.85 9.50
N ASP A 274 24.23 -15.79 9.94
CA ASP A 274 23.91 -15.12 11.21
C ASP A 274 22.81 -14.07 11.01
N TYR A 275 22.16 -13.67 12.08
CA TYR A 275 21.05 -12.73 12.08
C TYR A 275 21.42 -11.43 12.78
N ASN A 276 20.86 -10.32 12.34
CA ASN A 276 20.96 -9.01 12.97
C ASN A 276 19.56 -8.48 13.30
N GLY A 277 19.49 -7.63 14.31
CA GLY A 277 18.25 -6.95 14.70
C GLY A 277 18.12 -6.81 16.22
N ASN A 278 17.09 -6.08 16.63
CA ASN A 278 16.77 -5.75 18.03
C ASN A 278 15.77 -6.72 18.66
N THR A 279 15.06 -7.51 17.85
CA THR A 279 14.03 -8.45 18.29
C THR A 279 14.53 -9.88 18.12
N SER A 280 14.45 -10.68 19.19
CA SER A 280 14.97 -12.06 19.25
C SER A 280 13.83 -13.05 19.48
N VAL A 281 13.68 -14.00 18.59
CA VAL A 281 12.66 -15.06 18.65
C VAL A 281 13.27 -16.43 18.46
N THR A 282 12.84 -17.37 19.27
CA THR A 282 13.26 -18.77 19.16
C THR A 282 12.32 -19.53 18.23
N VAL A 283 12.87 -20.12 17.16
CA VAL A 283 12.15 -20.94 16.20
C VAL A 283 12.59 -22.39 16.33
N THR A 284 11.65 -23.32 16.28
CA THR A 284 11.93 -24.76 16.28
C THR A 284 11.72 -25.30 14.87
N ASP A 285 12.76 -25.89 14.30
CA ASP A 285 12.67 -26.55 13.00
C ASP A 285 11.67 -27.72 13.05
N PRO A 286 10.63 -27.72 12.21
CA PRO A 286 9.57 -28.72 12.27
C PRO A 286 10.03 -30.13 11.81
N VAL A 287 11.15 -30.24 11.11
CA VAL A 287 11.68 -31.50 10.55
C VAL A 287 12.72 -32.09 11.46
N THR A 288 13.67 -31.29 11.94
CA THR A 288 14.82 -31.75 12.73
C THR A 288 14.62 -31.60 14.23
N GLY A 289 13.68 -30.76 14.67
CA GLY A 289 13.49 -30.37 16.07
C GLY A 289 14.61 -29.47 16.63
N ALA A 290 15.50 -28.98 15.76
CA ALA A 290 16.54 -28.05 16.16
C ALA A 290 15.93 -26.72 16.57
N VAL A 291 16.51 -26.11 17.61
CA VAL A 291 16.06 -24.82 18.12
C VAL A 291 17.08 -23.77 17.74
N GLU A 292 16.66 -22.76 16.97
CA GLU A 292 17.48 -21.63 16.56
C GLU A 292 16.90 -20.30 17.03
N THR A 293 17.77 -19.32 17.27
CA THR A 293 17.38 -17.96 17.61
C THR A 293 17.52 -17.08 16.38
N VAL A 294 16.39 -16.60 15.90
CA VAL A 294 16.30 -15.64 14.78
C VAL A 294 16.23 -14.23 15.35
N LEU A 295 17.09 -13.33 14.83
CA LEU A 295 17.00 -11.91 15.12
C LEU A 295 16.50 -11.17 13.88
N PHE A 296 15.66 -10.18 14.10
CA PHE A 296 15.23 -9.23 13.10
C PHE A 296 15.00 -7.85 13.74
N GLU A 297 14.80 -6.84 12.91
CA GLU A 297 14.62 -5.46 13.37
C GLU A 297 13.15 -5.08 13.39
N ARG A 298 12.69 -4.51 14.50
CA ARG A 298 11.50 -3.67 14.57
C ARG A 298 11.96 -2.20 14.54
N PRO A 299 11.89 -1.55 13.35
CA PRO A 299 12.39 -0.19 13.19
C PRO A 299 11.70 0.82 14.09
N GLU A 300 12.46 1.80 14.59
CA GLU A 300 11.89 2.93 15.30
C GLU A 300 11.20 3.89 14.33
N SER A 301 10.14 4.57 14.80
CA SER A 301 9.43 5.55 13.99
C SER A 301 10.32 6.77 13.72
N LEU A 302 10.52 7.13 12.46
CA LEU A 302 11.21 8.34 12.03
C LEU A 302 10.17 9.38 11.58
N PRO A 303 9.86 10.40 12.38
CA PRO A 303 8.94 11.46 11.96
C PRO A 303 9.58 12.32 10.86
N VAL A 304 8.97 12.30 9.69
CA VAL A 304 9.37 13.13 8.54
C VAL A 304 8.57 14.40 8.53
N GLY A 305 9.21 15.53 8.15
CA GLY A 305 8.56 16.80 7.92
C GLY A 305 8.72 17.26 6.48
N ILE A 306 7.70 17.91 5.95
CA ILE A 306 7.72 18.50 4.61
C ILE A 306 7.28 19.94 4.72
N GLN A 307 8.12 20.86 4.21
CA GLN A 307 7.82 22.28 4.16
C GLN A 307 7.54 22.68 2.71
N VAL A 308 6.35 23.20 2.46
CA VAL A 308 5.90 23.65 1.15
C VAL A 308 5.77 25.18 1.18
N THR A 309 6.56 25.89 0.38
CA THR A 309 6.47 27.33 0.26
C THR A 309 5.73 27.72 -1.01
N ILE A 310 4.59 28.39 -0.84
CA ILE A 310 3.76 28.86 -1.95
C ILE A 310 3.59 30.38 -1.90
N ARG A 311 3.31 30.99 -3.05
CA ARG A 311 2.85 32.37 -3.11
C ARG A 311 1.33 32.38 -3.30
N LYS A 312 0.60 32.80 -2.28
CA LYS A 312 -0.88 32.87 -2.34
C LYS A 312 -1.34 33.93 -3.36
N ASN A 313 -2.31 33.52 -4.16
CA ASN A 313 -2.99 34.41 -5.11
C ASN A 313 -4.52 34.19 -5.09
N ALA A 314 -5.27 35.07 -5.73
CA ALA A 314 -6.74 35.08 -5.69
C ALA A 314 -7.39 33.90 -6.47
N SER A 315 -6.63 33.15 -7.26
CA SER A 315 -7.13 31.98 -8.03
C SER A 315 -7.05 30.68 -7.26
N MET A 316 -6.36 30.66 -6.10
CA MET A 316 -6.21 29.45 -5.29
C MET A 316 -7.46 29.19 -4.43
N PRO A 317 -7.77 27.91 -4.16
CA PRO A 317 -8.83 27.55 -3.22
C PRO A 317 -8.60 28.15 -1.82
N SER A 318 -9.67 28.49 -1.12
CA SER A 318 -9.57 29.07 0.24
C SER A 318 -8.97 28.11 1.27
N ASN A 319 -9.08 26.79 1.01
CA ASN A 319 -8.56 25.70 1.85
C ASN A 319 -7.29 25.05 1.24
N VAL A 320 -6.52 25.79 0.43
CA VAL A 320 -5.35 25.26 -0.27
C VAL A 320 -4.32 24.62 0.65
N GLU A 321 -4.13 25.13 1.86
CA GLU A 321 -3.20 24.56 2.85
C GLU A 321 -3.60 23.13 3.26
N GLU A 322 -4.88 22.92 3.50
CA GLU A 322 -5.42 21.59 3.87
C GLU A 322 -5.34 20.62 2.70
N LEU A 323 -5.64 21.09 1.49
CA LEU A 323 -5.50 20.28 0.27
C LEU A 323 -4.05 19.86 0.02
N ILE A 324 -3.08 20.79 0.23
CA ILE A 324 -1.65 20.47 0.10
C ILE A 324 -1.24 19.42 1.12
N LYS A 325 -1.60 19.59 2.40
CA LYS A 325 -1.27 18.65 3.46
C LYS A 325 -1.79 17.25 3.12
N THR A 326 -3.05 17.15 2.73
CA THR A 326 -3.67 15.87 2.34
C THR A 326 -2.97 15.24 1.13
N ALA A 327 -2.67 16.03 0.09
CA ALA A 327 -2.02 15.54 -1.12
C ALA A 327 -0.58 15.06 -0.85
N VAL A 328 0.17 15.77 -0.01
CA VAL A 328 1.54 15.41 0.38
C VAL A 328 1.57 14.12 1.20
N VAL A 329 0.66 13.97 2.16
CA VAL A 329 0.54 12.73 2.95
C VAL A 329 0.13 11.55 2.04
N ALA A 330 -0.86 11.75 1.17
CA ALA A 330 -1.27 10.73 0.21
C ALA A 330 -0.13 10.30 -0.72
N GLU A 331 0.68 11.25 -1.21
CA GLU A 331 1.86 10.94 -2.03
C GLU A 331 2.94 10.19 -1.24
N PHE A 332 3.16 10.54 0.02
CA PHE A 332 4.13 9.87 0.89
C PHE A 332 3.78 8.38 1.07
N TYR A 333 2.50 8.06 1.27
CA TYR A 333 2.02 6.69 1.41
C TYR A 333 1.66 6.01 0.07
N GLY A 334 1.94 6.67 -1.07
CA GLY A 334 1.72 6.11 -2.39
C GLY A 334 0.26 6.00 -2.80
N GLU A 335 -0.60 6.88 -2.29
CA GLU A 335 -2.05 6.88 -2.52
C GLU A 335 -2.47 7.84 -3.64
N THR A 336 -1.57 8.74 -4.05
CA THR A 336 -1.83 9.68 -5.15
C THR A 336 -1.91 8.92 -6.47
N ALA A 337 -3.08 8.95 -7.12
CA ALA A 337 -3.24 8.40 -8.46
C ALA A 337 -2.74 9.40 -9.51
N ASP A 338 -1.98 8.91 -10.48
CA ASP A 338 -1.63 9.69 -11.67
C ASP A 338 -2.84 9.87 -12.61
N ALA A 339 -2.65 10.64 -13.70
CA ALA A 339 -3.70 10.86 -14.70
C ALA A 339 -4.21 9.56 -15.37
N CYS A 340 -3.48 8.46 -15.23
CA CYS A 340 -3.83 7.13 -15.72
C CYS A 340 -4.43 6.23 -14.63
N GLY A 341 -4.61 6.75 -13.40
CA GLY A 341 -5.15 6.02 -12.26
C GLY A 341 -4.15 5.08 -11.57
N ASN A 342 -2.84 5.17 -11.88
CA ASN A 342 -1.83 4.40 -11.17
C ASN A 342 -1.44 5.15 -9.89
N THR A 343 -1.45 4.46 -8.77
CA THR A 343 -0.95 4.99 -7.50
C THR A 343 0.57 4.84 -7.41
N GLY A 344 1.22 5.79 -6.76
CA GLY A 344 2.66 5.76 -6.49
C GLY A 344 3.06 4.60 -5.56
N GLN A 345 4.34 4.47 -5.32
CA GLN A 345 4.85 3.58 -4.28
C GLN A 345 4.97 4.35 -2.97
N ARG A 346 4.68 3.69 -1.85
CA ARG A 346 4.96 4.21 -0.51
C ARG A 346 6.45 4.51 -0.35
N VAL A 347 6.80 5.44 0.54
CA VAL A 347 8.17 5.60 1.03
C VAL A 347 8.52 4.40 1.90
N HIS A 348 9.67 3.75 1.62
CA HIS A 348 10.11 2.52 2.28
C HIS A 348 11.30 2.76 3.23
N ILE A 349 11.51 1.79 4.11
CA ILE A 349 12.69 1.68 4.95
C ILE A 349 13.97 1.67 4.08
N GLY A 350 14.94 2.51 4.40
CA GLY A 350 16.19 2.60 3.67
C GLY A 350 16.12 3.37 2.35
N ASP A 351 15.01 4.05 2.06
CA ASP A 351 14.88 4.89 0.88
C ASP A 351 15.61 6.23 1.03
N THR A 352 15.98 6.81 -0.11
CA THR A 352 16.30 8.22 -0.21
C THR A 352 15.10 8.95 -0.80
N VAL A 353 14.51 9.83 -0.01
CA VAL A 353 13.31 10.58 -0.39
C VAL A 353 13.68 11.97 -0.83
N TYR A 354 13.33 12.32 -2.06
CA TYR A 354 13.57 13.64 -2.63
C TYR A 354 12.32 14.52 -2.52
N ALA A 355 12.50 15.78 -2.16
CA ALA A 355 11.43 16.79 -2.13
C ALA A 355 10.71 16.92 -3.48
N SER A 356 11.43 16.70 -4.59
CA SER A 356 10.87 16.74 -5.94
C SER A 356 9.74 15.74 -6.20
N ARG A 357 9.68 14.65 -5.44
CA ARG A 357 8.59 13.67 -5.51
C ARG A 357 7.21 14.31 -5.28
N PHE A 358 7.13 15.28 -4.38
CA PHE A 358 5.88 15.89 -3.94
C PHE A 358 5.39 17.03 -4.84
N TYR A 359 6.18 17.47 -5.83
CA TYR A 359 5.81 18.59 -6.70
C TYR A 359 4.51 18.32 -7.47
N SER A 360 4.35 17.13 -8.02
CA SER A 360 3.14 16.77 -8.78
C SER A 360 1.89 16.78 -7.92
N ALA A 361 1.97 16.23 -6.72
CA ALA A 361 0.85 16.19 -5.78
C ALA A 361 0.44 17.59 -5.34
N VAL A 362 1.40 18.48 -5.02
CA VAL A 362 1.13 19.87 -4.63
C VAL A 362 0.52 20.68 -5.79
N LEU A 363 1.08 20.57 -6.99
CA LEU A 363 0.55 21.29 -8.17
C LEU A 363 -0.86 20.80 -8.54
N GLY A 364 -1.15 19.54 -8.32
CA GLY A 364 -2.48 18.93 -8.52
C GLY A 364 -3.59 19.54 -7.64
N THR A 365 -3.24 20.23 -6.54
CA THR A 365 -4.22 20.89 -5.66
C THR A 365 -4.70 22.24 -6.17
N GLY A 366 -4.22 22.70 -7.33
CA GLY A 366 -4.57 24.00 -7.90
C GLY A 366 -3.59 25.13 -7.53
N VAL A 367 -2.45 24.80 -6.94
CA VAL A 367 -1.35 25.74 -6.70
C VAL A 367 -0.68 26.11 -8.03
N THR A 368 -0.60 27.41 -8.33
CA THR A 368 0.07 27.92 -9.54
C THR A 368 1.47 28.47 -9.26
N ASP A 369 1.69 28.96 -8.04
CA ASP A 369 2.91 29.65 -7.65
C ASP A 369 3.62 28.88 -6.51
N LEU A 370 4.13 27.69 -6.81
CA LEU A 370 4.97 26.91 -5.90
C LEU A 370 6.40 27.46 -5.93
N VAL A 371 6.95 27.80 -4.75
CA VAL A 371 8.29 28.37 -4.61
C VAL A 371 9.32 27.27 -4.33
N SER A 372 9.09 26.47 -3.29
CA SER A 372 9.98 25.36 -2.92
C SER A 372 9.23 24.29 -2.14
N ILE A 373 9.77 23.08 -2.17
CA ILE A 373 9.44 22.01 -1.22
C ILE A 373 10.75 21.54 -0.63
N GLU A 374 10.80 21.45 0.69
CA GLU A 374 11.94 20.97 1.46
C GLU A 374 11.50 19.87 2.39
N ILE A 375 12.38 18.93 2.67
CA ILE A 375 12.11 17.76 3.51
C ILE A 375 13.14 17.69 4.64
N ALA A 376 12.72 17.23 5.81
CA ALA A 376 13.59 17.02 6.96
C ALA A 376 13.17 15.76 7.75
N ALA A 377 14.11 15.12 8.42
CA ALA A 377 13.87 14.08 9.42
C ALA A 377 15.09 13.97 10.36
N PRO A 378 14.88 13.70 11.66
CA PRO A 378 13.58 13.70 12.33
C PRO A 378 13.04 15.12 12.55
N VAL A 379 11.72 15.22 12.69
CA VAL A 379 11.07 16.46 13.15
C VAL A 379 10.42 16.23 14.52
N GLY A 380 10.30 17.30 15.32
CA GLY A 380 9.70 17.24 16.66
C GLY A 380 10.72 17.37 17.79
N GLU A 381 11.98 17.09 17.58
CA GLU A 381 13.07 17.31 18.56
C GLU A 381 14.13 18.24 17.97
N GLY A 382 14.26 19.45 18.51
CA GLY A 382 15.27 20.43 18.07
C GLY A 382 14.88 21.20 16.79
N SER A 383 15.90 21.72 16.10
CA SER A 383 15.73 22.45 14.82
C SER A 383 16.03 21.49 13.67
N PRO A 384 15.03 21.05 12.91
CA PRO A 384 15.24 20.14 11.78
C PRO A 384 16.12 20.81 10.71
N THR A 385 16.94 20.03 10.03
CA THR A 385 17.72 20.48 8.89
C THR A 385 16.92 20.23 7.61
N TRP A 386 16.39 21.30 7.03
CA TRP A 386 15.62 21.23 5.78
C TRP A 386 16.54 21.10 4.58
N GLY A 387 16.15 20.30 3.62
CA GLY A 387 16.92 20.09 2.39
C GLY A 387 16.09 19.49 1.26
N ASP A 388 16.78 19.21 0.14
CA ASP A 388 16.14 18.66 -1.07
C ASP A 388 15.89 17.16 -0.99
N TYR A 389 16.49 16.47 -0.02
CA TYR A 389 16.33 15.03 0.17
C TYR A 389 16.70 14.64 1.62
N ILE A 390 16.19 13.48 2.03
CA ILE A 390 16.59 12.76 3.24
C ILE A 390 16.94 11.32 2.87
N THR A 391 17.86 10.72 3.62
CA THR A 391 18.12 9.28 3.53
C THR A 391 17.64 8.63 4.82
N ILE A 392 16.77 7.66 4.68
CA ILE A 392 16.19 6.90 5.79
C ILE A 392 17.14 5.74 6.10
N ASN A 393 17.48 5.54 7.35
CA ASN A 393 18.28 4.39 7.76
C ASN A 393 17.46 3.11 7.72
N ILE A 394 18.13 1.94 7.73
CA ILE A 394 17.43 0.65 7.64
C ILE A 394 16.79 0.20 8.97
N ASP A 395 17.12 0.85 10.06
CA ASP A 395 16.55 0.70 11.40
C ASP A 395 15.46 1.73 11.73
N GLU A 396 15.09 2.55 10.74
CA GLU A 396 14.09 3.61 10.87
C GLU A 396 12.88 3.38 9.98
N ALA A 397 11.67 3.55 10.53
CA ALA A 397 10.40 3.49 9.81
C ALA A 397 9.88 4.92 9.53
N PRO A 398 9.87 5.37 8.27
CA PRO A 398 9.43 6.72 7.95
C PRO A 398 7.93 6.89 8.19
N THR A 399 7.58 7.96 8.90
CA THR A 399 6.19 8.33 9.18
C THR A 399 5.96 9.81 8.86
N LEU A 400 4.83 10.11 8.24
CA LEU A 400 4.43 11.48 7.94
C LEU A 400 2.99 11.70 8.40
N VAL A 401 2.79 12.69 9.25
CA VAL A 401 1.47 13.15 9.68
C VAL A 401 1.21 14.55 9.14
N SER A 402 -0.05 14.94 8.96
CA SER A 402 -0.40 16.24 8.37
C SER A 402 0.11 17.43 9.19
N ASP A 403 0.32 17.26 10.51
CA ASP A 403 0.89 18.30 11.37
C ASP A 403 2.38 18.56 11.10
N ASN A 404 3.08 17.60 10.52
CA ASN A 404 4.48 17.74 10.09
C ASN A 404 4.60 18.29 8.66
N VAL A 405 3.47 18.60 7.99
CA VAL A 405 3.45 19.29 6.72
C VAL A 405 3.13 20.77 6.97
N THR A 406 4.10 21.65 6.73
CA THR A 406 3.96 23.11 6.86
C THR A 406 3.80 23.76 5.49
N VAL A 407 2.86 24.71 5.36
CA VAL A 407 2.56 25.40 4.10
C VAL A 407 2.65 26.92 4.28
#